data_62d55e57780296d9f7ba1910a7c073c8
#
_entry.id   62d55e57780296d9f7ba1910a7c073c8
#
_cell.length_a   1.000
_cell.length_b   1.000
_cell.length_c   1.000
_cell.angle_alpha   90.00
_cell.angle_beta   90.00
_cell.angle_gamma   90.00
#
_symmetry.space_group_name_H-M   'P 1'
#
loop_
_entity.id
_entity.type
_entity.pdbx_description
1 polymer ?
#
loop_
_entity_poly.entity_id
_entity_poly.type
_entity_poly.pdbx_seq_one_letter_code
_entity_poly.pdbx_strand_id
1 'polypeptide(L)'
;MWQQVEQYMRQVYRDNGYLEVKGPQILDQTLWEKTGHWDKYRESMFTTESEKRDYALKPMNCPGHILIYKQGIKSYRDLPLRYGEFGQCHRNEPSGSLHGIMRVRGFTQDDGHIFCTEEHILDE
;
A
#
# COMPACT_ATOMS: atom_id res chain seq x y z
N MET A 1 15.11 -11.26 -14.50
CA MET A 1 13.63 -11.20 -14.56
C MET A 1 13.06 -10.07 -13.70
N TRP A 2 13.29 -10.03 -12.39
CA TRP A 2 12.79 -8.99 -11.48
C TRP A 2 13.03 -7.57 -11.97
N GLN A 3 14.29 -7.21 -12.25
CA GLN A 3 14.66 -5.87 -12.74
C GLN A 3 13.94 -5.50 -14.04
N GLN A 4 13.74 -6.44 -14.94
CA GLN A 4 13.07 -6.18 -16.22
C GLN A 4 11.60 -5.82 -16.01
N VAL A 5 10.91 -6.56 -15.16
CA VAL A 5 9.51 -6.29 -14.80
C VAL A 5 9.39 -4.94 -14.09
N GLU A 6 10.24 -4.69 -13.08
CA GLU A 6 10.25 -3.44 -12.34
C GLU A 6 10.53 -2.22 -13.23
N GLN A 7 11.53 -2.31 -14.12
CA GLN A 7 11.84 -1.23 -15.04
C GLN A 7 10.70 -0.96 -16.03
N TYR A 8 10.08 -2.00 -16.55
CA TYR A 8 8.94 -1.87 -17.45
C TYR A 8 7.77 -1.18 -16.74
N MET A 9 7.40 -1.62 -15.56
CA MET A 9 6.30 -1.01 -14.81
C MET A 9 6.62 0.43 -14.38
N ARG A 10 7.87 0.73 -14.06
CA ARG A 10 8.31 2.10 -13.77
C ARG A 10 8.18 3.00 -15.02
N GLN A 11 8.40 2.47 -16.22
CA GLN A 11 8.12 3.19 -17.45
C GLN A 11 6.61 3.44 -17.63
N VAL A 12 5.77 2.44 -17.34
CA VAL A 12 4.31 2.59 -17.36
C VAL A 12 3.85 3.69 -16.40
N TYR A 13 4.43 3.76 -15.19
CA TYR A 13 4.15 4.84 -14.25
C TYR A 13 4.43 6.22 -14.85
N ARG A 14 5.63 6.40 -15.42
CA ARG A 14 6.00 7.68 -16.04
C ARG A 14 5.09 8.06 -17.20
N ASP A 15 4.78 7.11 -18.05
CA ASP A 15 3.95 7.35 -19.25
C ASP A 15 2.50 7.70 -18.90
N ASN A 16 2.03 7.28 -17.73
CA ASN A 16 0.66 7.51 -17.26
C ASN A 16 0.55 8.52 -16.10
N GLY A 17 1.62 9.26 -15.81
CA GLY A 17 1.61 10.33 -14.81
C GLY A 17 1.52 9.86 -13.37
N TYR A 18 1.96 8.63 -13.06
CA TYR A 18 2.07 8.13 -11.70
C TYR A 18 3.35 8.61 -11.04
N LEU A 19 3.24 9.06 -9.81
CA LEU A 19 4.37 9.39 -8.95
C LEU A 19 4.74 8.14 -8.14
N GLU A 20 5.97 7.68 -8.31
CA GLU A 20 6.48 6.55 -7.52
C GLU A 20 6.73 7.00 -6.08
N VAL A 21 6.13 6.29 -5.15
CA VAL A 21 6.28 6.52 -3.71
C VAL A 21 6.78 5.24 -3.04
N LYS A 22 7.32 5.39 -1.84
CA LYS A 22 7.76 4.26 -1.02
C LYS A 22 7.41 4.53 0.43
N GLY A 23 6.42 3.80 0.92
CA GLY A 23 6.01 3.84 2.31
C GLY A 23 6.81 2.89 3.19
N PRO A 24 6.83 3.10 4.52
CA PRO A 24 7.44 2.18 5.46
C PRO A 24 6.68 0.85 5.51
N GLN A 25 7.39 -0.22 5.86
CA GLN A 25 6.79 -1.55 5.97
C GLN A 25 6.11 -1.79 7.32
N ILE A 26 6.61 -1.16 8.36
CA ILE A 26 6.12 -1.29 9.73
C ILE A 26 5.44 0.02 10.12
N LEU A 27 4.20 -0.07 10.57
CA LEU A 27 3.37 1.08 10.92
C LEU A 27 2.69 0.86 12.27
N ASP A 28 2.47 1.97 12.99
CA ASP A 28 1.88 1.98 14.31
C ASP A 28 0.44 1.45 14.33
N GLN A 29 0.06 0.81 15.42
CA GLN A 29 -1.28 0.29 15.64
C GLN A 29 -2.38 1.31 15.37
N THR A 30 -2.18 2.57 15.73
CA THR A 30 -3.20 3.62 15.58
C THR A 30 -3.66 3.83 14.14
N LEU A 31 -2.78 3.64 13.17
CA LEU A 31 -3.15 3.69 11.75
C LEU A 31 -4.12 2.55 11.40
N TRP A 32 -3.82 1.34 11.86
CA TRP A 32 -4.62 0.15 11.57
C TRP A 32 -5.96 0.16 12.30
N GLU A 33 -6.03 0.77 13.48
CA GLU A 33 -7.29 1.03 14.17
C GLU A 33 -8.19 1.99 13.37
N LYS A 34 -7.64 3.11 12.89
CA LYS A 34 -8.36 4.10 12.08
C LYS A 34 -8.93 3.52 10.79
N THR A 35 -8.22 2.58 10.19
CA THR A 35 -8.63 1.93 8.94
C THR A 35 -9.53 0.71 9.17
N GLY A 36 -9.76 0.32 10.43
CA GLY A 36 -10.56 -0.84 10.82
C GLY A 36 -9.86 -2.20 10.64
N HIS A 37 -8.59 -2.21 10.21
CA HIS A 37 -7.84 -3.45 10.03
C HIS A 37 -7.46 -4.11 11.33
N TRP A 38 -7.19 -3.34 12.38
CA TRP A 38 -6.77 -3.87 13.67
C TRP A 38 -7.83 -4.76 14.30
N ASP A 39 -9.09 -4.31 14.30
CA ASP A 39 -10.18 -5.04 14.93
C ASP A 39 -10.66 -6.25 14.11
N LYS A 40 -10.69 -6.09 12.76
CA LYS A 40 -11.28 -7.09 11.87
C LYS A 40 -10.26 -8.09 11.32
N TYR A 41 -9.00 -7.68 11.14
CA TYR A 41 -7.99 -8.43 10.42
C TYR A 41 -6.70 -8.64 11.20
N ARG A 42 -6.70 -8.42 12.51
CA ARG A 42 -5.50 -8.56 13.36
C ARG A 42 -4.84 -9.93 13.21
N GLU A 43 -5.63 -10.99 13.13
CA GLU A 43 -5.13 -12.36 12.97
C GLU A 43 -4.43 -12.58 11.62
N SER A 44 -4.78 -11.79 10.62
CA SER A 44 -4.17 -11.81 9.28
C SER A 44 -2.95 -10.89 9.14
N MET A 45 -2.56 -10.21 10.22
CA MET A 45 -1.44 -9.29 10.23
C MET A 45 -0.30 -9.82 11.10
N PHE A 46 0.94 -9.62 10.65
CA PHE A 46 2.10 -9.81 11.50
C PHE A 46 2.28 -8.58 12.38
N THR A 47 2.24 -8.78 13.69
CA THR A 47 2.39 -7.71 14.67
C THR A 47 3.70 -7.84 15.42
N THR A 48 4.22 -6.72 15.90
CA THR A 48 5.40 -6.66 16.74
C THR A 48 5.24 -5.57 17.79
N GLU A 49 5.99 -5.65 18.87
CA GLU A 49 6.00 -4.67 19.94
C GLU A 49 7.39 -4.05 20.08
N SER A 50 7.43 -2.74 20.24
CA SER A 50 8.66 -2.01 20.57
C SER A 50 8.32 -0.80 21.44
N GLU A 51 9.13 -0.56 22.49
CA GLU A 51 8.93 0.56 23.41
C GLU A 51 7.50 0.66 23.99
N LYS A 52 6.89 -0.47 24.30
CA LYS A 52 5.52 -0.60 24.83
C LYS A 52 4.44 -0.12 23.83
N ARG A 53 4.73 -0.12 22.54
CA ARG A 53 3.78 0.17 21.47
C ARG A 53 3.69 -1.00 20.51
N ASP A 54 2.49 -1.25 20.01
CA ASP A 54 2.23 -2.27 19.01
C ASP A 54 2.36 -1.68 17.60
N TYR A 55 2.97 -2.48 16.74
CA TYR A 55 3.15 -2.19 15.32
C TYR A 55 2.69 -3.37 14.49
N ALA A 56 2.43 -3.14 13.23
CA ALA A 56 2.17 -4.21 12.28
C ALA A 56 2.94 -4.01 10.98
N LEU A 57 3.35 -5.13 10.38
CA LEU A 57 3.82 -5.14 9.00
C LEU A 57 2.61 -4.90 8.10
N LYS A 58 2.74 -3.99 7.15
CA LYS A 58 1.62 -3.62 6.29
C LYS A 58 1.12 -4.82 5.46
N PRO A 59 -0.17 -5.14 5.54
CA PRO A 59 -0.79 -6.13 4.67
C PRO A 59 -1.22 -5.54 3.33
N MET A 60 -1.22 -4.21 3.20
CA MET A 60 -1.59 -3.45 2.01
C MET A 60 -0.96 -2.06 2.03
N ASN A 61 -0.90 -1.40 0.88
CA ASN A 61 -0.26 -0.09 0.72
C ASN A 61 -1.22 1.10 0.90
N CYS A 62 -2.53 0.89 0.78
CA CYS A 62 -3.54 1.95 0.77
C CYS A 62 -3.41 2.95 1.93
N PRO A 63 -3.33 2.54 3.20
CA PRO A 63 -3.22 3.50 4.31
C PRO A 63 -1.97 4.36 4.24
N GLY A 64 -0.85 3.81 3.78
CA GLY A 64 0.40 4.55 3.58
C GLY A 64 0.26 5.63 2.50
N HIS A 65 -0.36 5.32 1.39
CA HIS A 65 -0.62 6.29 0.32
C HIS A 65 -1.55 7.43 0.78
N ILE A 66 -2.56 7.10 1.59
CA ILE A 66 -3.43 8.12 2.19
C ILE A 66 -2.64 9.05 3.13
N LEU A 67 -1.70 8.51 3.91
CA LEU A 67 -0.84 9.33 4.76
C LEU A 67 0.06 10.26 3.94
N ILE A 68 0.62 9.78 2.84
CA ILE A 68 1.40 10.62 1.91
C ILE A 68 0.51 11.72 1.32
N TYR A 69 -0.68 11.37 0.87
CA TYR A 69 -1.65 12.33 0.34
C TYR A 69 -2.01 13.42 1.36
N LYS A 70 -2.13 13.08 2.64
CA LYS A 70 -2.44 14.02 3.71
C LYS A 70 -1.30 14.97 4.08
N GLN A 71 -0.09 14.73 3.59
CA GLN A 71 1.02 15.64 3.84
C GLN A 71 0.82 16.95 3.09
N GLY A 72 0.79 18.05 3.83
CA GLY A 72 0.56 19.38 3.29
C GLY A 72 -0.91 19.65 2.92
N ILE A 73 -1.15 20.86 2.45
CA ILE A 73 -2.47 21.31 2.00
C ILE A 73 -2.64 20.94 0.53
N LYS A 74 -3.71 20.22 0.21
CA LYS A 74 -4.09 19.88 -1.16
C LYS A 74 -5.28 20.73 -1.61
N SER A 75 -5.21 21.22 -2.84
CA SER A 75 -6.33 21.87 -3.53
C SER A 75 -6.97 20.88 -4.50
N TYR A 76 -8.25 21.05 -4.80
CA TYR A 76 -8.91 20.29 -5.86
C TYR A 76 -8.22 20.44 -7.23
N ARG A 77 -7.43 21.51 -7.40
CA ARG A 77 -6.66 21.74 -8.63
C ARG A 77 -5.42 20.85 -8.74
N ASP A 78 -4.99 20.25 -7.65
CA ASP A 78 -3.88 19.28 -7.63
C ASP A 78 -4.33 17.88 -8.06
N LEU A 79 -5.63 17.67 -8.17
CA LEU A 79 -6.23 16.40 -8.57
C LEU A 79 -6.42 16.31 -10.09
N PRO A 80 -6.35 15.12 -10.67
CA PRO A 80 -6.09 13.84 -10.02
C PRO A 80 -4.61 13.65 -9.65
N LEU A 81 -4.35 12.97 -8.53
CA LEU A 81 -3.01 12.52 -8.13
C LEU A 81 -2.94 11.00 -8.20
N ARG A 82 -1.92 10.49 -8.86
CA ARG A 82 -1.70 9.04 -9.04
C ARG A 82 -0.41 8.65 -8.37
N TYR A 83 -0.51 7.78 -7.36
CA TYR A 83 0.66 7.22 -6.68
C TYR A 83 0.83 5.75 -7.04
N GLY A 84 2.05 5.35 -7.35
CA GLY A 84 2.42 3.97 -7.58
C GLY A 84 3.53 3.54 -6.63
N GLU A 85 3.50 2.30 -6.18
CA GLU A 85 4.51 1.75 -5.28
C GLU A 85 4.78 0.29 -5.60
N PHE A 86 6.06 -0.08 -5.62
CA PHE A 86 6.48 -1.48 -5.52
C PHE A 86 6.52 -1.84 -4.04
N GLY A 87 5.34 -2.06 -3.48
CA GLY A 87 5.14 -2.22 -2.05
C GLY A 87 5.29 -3.65 -1.58
N GLN A 88 6.18 -3.87 -0.62
CA GLN A 88 6.32 -5.16 0.02
C GLN A 88 5.29 -5.32 1.13
N CYS A 89 4.39 -6.27 0.96
CA CYS A 89 3.30 -6.55 1.90
C CYS A 89 3.47 -7.93 2.55
N HIS A 90 2.96 -8.05 3.77
CA HIS A 90 3.01 -9.29 4.53
C HIS A 90 1.63 -9.60 5.10
N ARG A 91 1.19 -10.83 4.91
CA ARG A 91 -0.07 -11.33 5.47
C ARG A 91 0.16 -12.64 6.19
N ASN A 92 -0.36 -12.77 7.40
CA ASN A 92 -0.27 -13.99 8.19
C ASN A 92 -1.32 -15.00 7.70
N GLU A 93 -1.11 -15.51 6.49
CA GLU A 93 -1.99 -16.50 5.90
C GLU A 93 -1.87 -17.85 6.65
N PRO A 94 -2.99 -18.56 6.90
CA PRO A 94 -2.94 -19.92 7.47
C PRO A 94 -2.11 -20.85 6.58
N SER A 95 -1.36 -21.76 7.21
CA SER A 95 -0.50 -22.68 6.47
C SER A 95 -1.24 -23.52 5.42
N GLY A 96 -2.49 -23.89 5.70
CA GLY A 96 -3.33 -24.65 4.76
C GLY A 96 -3.78 -23.87 3.52
N SER A 97 -3.66 -22.53 3.53
CA SER A 97 -4.01 -21.71 2.37
C SER A 97 -2.81 -21.31 1.50
N LEU A 98 -1.60 -21.65 1.92
CA LEU A 98 -0.39 -21.38 1.14
C LEU A 98 -0.35 -22.25 -0.13
N HIS A 99 0.03 -21.65 -1.26
CA HIS A 99 0.04 -22.34 -2.54
C HIS A 99 1.19 -21.87 -3.45
N GLY A 100 2.32 -22.54 -3.38
CA GLY A 100 3.50 -22.23 -4.19
C GLY A 100 3.89 -20.77 -4.12
N ILE A 101 4.06 -20.14 -5.27
CA ILE A 101 4.30 -18.69 -5.39
C ILE A 101 3.01 -17.87 -5.53
N MET A 102 1.86 -18.54 -5.67
CA MET A 102 0.58 -17.88 -5.90
C MET A 102 -0.03 -17.32 -4.61
N ARG A 103 0.22 -17.96 -3.48
CA ARG A 103 -0.26 -17.51 -2.19
C ARG A 103 0.82 -17.69 -1.13
N VAL A 104 1.46 -16.57 -0.80
CA VAL A 104 2.61 -16.48 0.10
C VAL A 104 2.34 -15.49 1.22
N ARG A 105 3.16 -15.51 2.26
CA ARG A 105 3.03 -14.58 3.39
C ARG A 105 3.72 -13.25 3.15
N GLY A 106 4.75 -13.20 2.29
CA GLY A 106 5.46 -11.99 1.93
C GLY A 106 5.53 -11.86 0.41
N PHE A 107 5.11 -10.73 -0.14
CA PHE A 107 5.08 -10.48 -1.58
C PHE A 107 5.24 -9.00 -1.89
N THR A 108 5.67 -8.69 -3.09
CA THR A 108 5.73 -7.32 -3.59
C THR A 108 4.61 -7.10 -4.57
N GLN A 109 3.87 -6.02 -4.37
CA GLN A 109 2.83 -5.57 -5.30
C GLN A 109 3.32 -4.37 -6.10
N ASP A 110 3.05 -4.36 -7.38
CA ASP A 110 2.93 -3.17 -8.19
C ASP A 110 1.52 -2.61 -7.94
N ASP A 111 1.41 -1.60 -7.10
CA ASP A 111 0.14 -1.11 -6.57
C ASP A 111 0.00 0.38 -6.83
N GLY A 112 -1.19 0.79 -7.29
CA GLY A 112 -1.48 2.18 -7.63
C GLY A 112 -2.77 2.67 -6.96
N HIS A 113 -2.75 3.94 -6.52
CA HIS A 113 -3.92 4.62 -5.98
C HIS A 113 -4.10 5.97 -6.64
N ILE A 114 -5.32 6.26 -7.04
CA ILE A 114 -5.70 7.52 -7.67
C ILE A 114 -6.56 8.30 -6.70
N PHE A 115 -6.15 9.54 -6.43
CA PHE A 115 -6.92 10.50 -5.64
C PHE A 115 -7.54 11.50 -6.61
N CYS A 116 -8.85 11.48 -6.72
CA CYS A 116 -9.57 12.28 -7.70
C CYS A 116 -10.91 12.79 -7.16
N THR A 117 -11.54 13.72 -7.87
CA THR A 117 -12.94 14.11 -7.63
C THR A 117 -13.87 13.13 -8.34
N GLU A 118 -15.16 13.15 -7.98
CA GLU A 118 -16.17 12.32 -8.64
C GLU A 118 -16.25 12.58 -10.15
N GLU A 119 -16.00 13.81 -10.58
CA GLU A 119 -16.01 14.21 -11.99
C GLU A 119 -14.90 13.50 -12.81
N HIS A 120 -13.79 13.14 -12.16
CA HIS A 120 -12.65 12.50 -12.82
C HIS A 120 -12.79 10.97 -12.94
N ILE A 121 -13.75 10.34 -12.24
CA ILE A 121 -13.84 8.87 -12.13
C ILE A 121 -13.95 8.18 -13.49
N LEU A 122 -14.66 8.79 -14.44
CA LEU A 122 -14.85 8.20 -15.76
C LEU A 122 -13.61 8.33 -16.66
N ASP A 123 -12.78 9.32 -16.41
CA ASP A 123 -11.56 9.57 -17.20
C ASP A 123 -10.36 8.81 -16.65
N GLU A 124 -10.39 8.41 -15.37
CA GLU A 124 -9.37 7.64 -14.68
C GLU A 124 -9.65 6.13 -14.69
#